data_a137c0ee3098b06208d157c8f07293d4
#
_entry.id   a137c0ee3098b06208d157c8f07293d4
#
_cell.length_a   1.000
_cell.length_b   1.000
_cell.length_c   1.000
_cell.angle_alpha   90.00
_cell.angle_beta   90.00
_cell.angle_gamma   90.00
#
_symmetry.space_group_name_H-M   'P 1'
#
loop_
_entity.id
_entity.type
_entity.pdbx_description
1 polymer ?
#
loop_
_entity_poly.entity_id
_entity_poly.type
_entity_poly.pdbx_seq_one_letter_code
_entity_poly.pdbx_strand_id
1 'polypeptide(L)'
;MTQSIFISGSAQGIGAAVAKLFYAKGYKVGIYDINAVQAQKLASELGINAKAGLLDVANYENWQKSLKEFSDWAGEINILVNNAGILYSGAFENTDIQAHHRTININVN
;
A
#
# COMPACT_ATOMS: atom_id res chain seq x y z
N MET A 1 -16.27 7.92 -8.14
CA MET A 1 -14.83 7.78 -8.39
C MET A 1 -14.26 6.71 -7.47
N THR A 2 -13.37 5.88 -8.01
CA THR A 2 -12.76 4.81 -7.24
C THR A 2 -11.65 5.39 -6.35
N GLN A 3 -11.75 5.15 -5.05
CA GLN A 3 -10.70 5.52 -4.12
C GLN A 3 -9.64 4.43 -4.02
N SER A 4 -8.48 4.79 -3.53
CA SER A 4 -7.36 3.88 -3.41
C SER A 4 -6.72 3.94 -2.04
N ILE A 5 -6.17 2.80 -1.63
CA ILE A 5 -5.48 2.66 -0.35
C ILE A 5 -4.19 1.86 -0.57
N PHE A 6 -3.09 2.41 -0.07
CA PHE A 6 -1.79 1.76 -0.10
C PHE A 6 -1.43 1.30 1.31
N ILE A 7 -1.12 0.02 1.47
CA ILE A 7 -0.89 -0.56 2.79
C ILE A 7 0.48 -1.21 2.84
N SER A 8 1.37 -0.71 3.69
CA SER A 8 2.66 -1.35 3.91
C SER A 8 2.50 -2.50 4.90
N GLY A 9 3.24 -3.59 4.69
CA GLY A 9 3.17 -4.77 5.56
C GLY A 9 1.83 -5.48 5.49
N SER A 10 1.25 -5.59 4.30
CA SER A 10 -0.13 -6.05 4.14
C SER A 10 -0.28 -7.49 3.62
N ALA A 11 0.82 -8.25 3.52
CA ALA A 11 0.74 -9.63 3.07
C ALA A 11 0.10 -10.56 4.11
N GLN A 12 0.09 -10.17 5.38
CA GLN A 12 -0.48 -10.97 6.46
C GLN A 12 -0.88 -10.09 7.63
N GLY A 13 -1.54 -10.69 8.62
CA GLY A 13 -1.90 -10.03 9.88
C GLY A 13 -2.90 -8.89 9.69
N ILE A 14 -2.70 -7.83 10.49
CA ILE A 14 -3.60 -6.66 10.50
C ILE A 14 -3.63 -5.99 9.13
N GLY A 15 -2.48 -5.85 8.48
CA GLY A 15 -2.42 -5.23 7.16
C GLY A 15 -3.26 -5.99 6.12
N ALA A 16 -3.21 -7.32 6.15
CA ALA A 16 -4.03 -8.13 5.26
C ALA A 16 -5.53 -7.98 5.56
N ALA A 17 -5.88 -7.89 6.82
CA ALA A 17 -7.28 -7.68 7.24
C ALA A 17 -7.80 -6.32 6.72
N VAL A 18 -7.00 -5.28 6.83
CA VAL A 18 -7.34 -3.95 6.30
C VAL A 18 -7.50 -4.00 4.79
N ALA A 19 -6.60 -4.69 4.10
CA ALA A 19 -6.66 -4.86 2.65
C ALA A 19 -7.97 -5.51 2.21
N LYS A 20 -8.35 -6.58 2.88
CA LYS A 20 -9.61 -7.29 2.57
C LYS A 20 -10.83 -6.41 2.81
N LEU A 21 -10.82 -5.66 3.91
CA LEU A 21 -11.93 -4.77 4.26
C LEU A 21 -12.13 -3.70 3.18
N PHE A 22 -11.05 -3.02 2.80
CA PHE A 22 -11.15 -1.93 1.82
C PHE A 22 -11.41 -2.45 0.42
N TYR A 23 -10.90 -3.63 0.09
CA TYR A 23 -11.26 -4.27 -1.17
C TYR A 23 -12.78 -4.50 -1.27
N ALA A 24 -13.37 -5.00 -0.19
CA ALA A 24 -14.81 -5.22 -0.13
C ALA A 24 -15.62 -3.92 -0.24
N LYS A 25 -15.03 -2.79 0.12
CA LYS A 25 -15.66 -1.47 0.01
C LYS A 25 -15.51 -0.85 -1.40
N GLY A 26 -14.87 -1.53 -2.31
CA GLY A 26 -14.70 -1.05 -3.68
C GLY A 26 -13.45 -0.22 -3.93
N TYR A 27 -12.51 -0.21 -3.01
CA TYR A 27 -11.24 0.50 -3.18
C TYR A 27 -10.30 -0.27 -4.10
N LYS A 28 -9.44 0.46 -4.79
CA LYS A 28 -8.22 -0.12 -5.34
C LYS A 28 -7.21 -0.25 -4.21
N VAL A 29 -6.69 -1.45 -4.01
CA VAL A 29 -5.89 -1.78 -2.83
C VAL A 29 -4.47 -2.16 -3.23
N GLY A 30 -3.50 -1.50 -2.63
CA GLY A 30 -2.08 -1.83 -2.77
C GLY A 30 -1.61 -2.70 -1.63
N ILE A 31 -1.14 -3.89 -1.94
CA ILE A 31 -0.63 -4.85 -0.98
C ILE A 31 0.88 -4.92 -1.15
N TYR A 32 1.58 -4.20 -0.29
CA TYR A 32 3.02 -4.04 -0.38
C TYR A 32 3.71 -4.56 0.86
N ASP A 33 4.65 -5.46 0.66
CA ASP A 33 5.28 -6.19 1.75
C ASP A 33 6.68 -6.64 1.33
N ILE A 34 7.56 -6.86 2.31
CA ILE A 34 8.87 -7.47 2.05
C ILE A 34 8.70 -8.91 1.52
N ASN A 35 7.63 -9.57 1.90
CA ASN A 35 7.27 -10.87 1.35
C ASN A 35 6.40 -10.68 0.09
N ALA A 36 7.07 -10.41 -1.03
CA ALA A 36 6.39 -10.11 -2.29
C ALA A 36 5.56 -11.28 -2.81
N VAL A 37 5.99 -12.51 -2.57
CA VAL A 37 5.27 -13.71 -3.01
C VAL A 37 3.93 -13.82 -2.30
N GLN A 38 3.92 -13.60 -0.99
CA GLN A 38 2.69 -13.65 -0.21
C GLN A 38 1.77 -12.49 -0.54
N ALA A 39 2.34 -11.30 -0.79
CA ALA A 39 1.57 -10.14 -1.23
C ALA A 39 0.86 -10.41 -2.55
N GLN A 40 1.58 -11.00 -3.52
CA GLN A 40 1.00 -11.36 -4.81
C GLN A 40 -0.09 -12.40 -4.67
N LYS A 41 0.10 -13.36 -3.79
CA LYS A 41 -0.91 -14.39 -3.53
C LYS A 41 -2.21 -13.76 -3.00
N LEU A 42 -2.10 -12.85 -2.03
CA LEU A 42 -3.27 -12.18 -1.49
C LEU A 42 -3.96 -11.31 -2.56
N ALA A 43 -3.21 -10.57 -3.35
CA ALA A 43 -3.77 -9.75 -4.41
C ALA A 43 -4.52 -10.62 -5.43
N SER A 44 -3.98 -11.78 -5.78
CA SER A 44 -4.63 -12.71 -6.70
C SER A 44 -5.92 -13.28 -6.12
N GLU A 45 -5.93 -13.54 -4.82
CA GLU A 45 -7.14 -14.02 -4.13
C GLU A 45 -8.23 -12.96 -4.07
N LEU A 46 -7.85 -11.69 -3.90
CA LEU A 46 -8.82 -10.60 -3.83
C LEU A 46 -9.42 -10.28 -5.19
N GLY A 47 -8.60 -10.04 -6.19
CA GLY A 47 -9.09 -9.81 -7.54
C GLY A 47 -8.49 -8.60 -8.24
N ILE A 48 -9.19 -8.11 -9.25
CA ILE A 48 -8.69 -7.15 -10.23
C ILE A 48 -8.34 -5.77 -9.63
N ASN A 49 -8.96 -5.41 -8.54
CA ASN A 49 -8.72 -4.12 -7.88
C ASN A 49 -7.64 -4.20 -6.79
N ALA A 50 -6.85 -5.25 -6.77
CA ALA A 50 -5.72 -5.38 -5.88
C ALA A 50 -4.43 -5.45 -6.68
N LYS A 51 -3.40 -4.74 -6.21
CA LYS A 51 -2.07 -4.74 -6.81
C LYS A 51 -1.05 -5.04 -5.72
N ALA A 52 -0.14 -5.96 -6.00
CA ALA A 52 0.90 -6.33 -5.07
C ALA A 52 2.27 -5.82 -5.53
N GLY A 53 3.15 -5.62 -4.57
CA GLY A 53 4.53 -5.29 -4.88
C GLY A 53 5.46 -5.56 -3.70
N LEU A 54 6.75 -5.52 -4.00
CA LEU A 54 7.80 -5.63 -3.00
C LEU A 54 8.03 -4.27 -2.35
N LEU A 55 7.97 -4.24 -1.02
CA LEU A 55 8.32 -3.05 -0.27
C LEU A 55 9.22 -3.41 0.90
N ASP A 56 10.47 -3.01 0.81
CA ASP A 56 11.39 -2.98 1.95
C ASP A 56 11.25 -1.61 2.60
N VAL A 57 10.56 -1.55 3.73
CA VAL A 57 10.27 -0.28 4.41
C VAL A 57 11.51 0.44 4.93
N ALA A 58 12.63 -0.27 5.07
CA ALA A 58 13.90 0.32 5.46
C ALA A 58 14.63 0.97 4.28
N ASN A 59 14.12 0.86 3.07
CA ASN A 59 14.75 1.36 1.87
C ASN A 59 13.95 2.53 1.30
N TYR A 60 14.52 3.74 1.37
CA TYR A 60 13.84 4.95 0.91
C TYR A 60 13.48 4.90 -0.58
N GLU A 61 14.42 4.45 -1.41
CA GLU A 61 14.18 4.37 -2.86
C GLU A 61 13.08 3.38 -3.20
N ASN A 62 13.00 2.29 -2.44
CA ASN A 62 11.95 1.30 -2.62
C ASN A 62 10.58 1.88 -2.24
N TRP A 63 10.52 2.70 -1.20
CA TRP A 63 9.30 3.44 -0.87
C TRP A 63 8.84 4.30 -2.05
N GLN A 64 9.74 5.11 -2.61
CA GLN A 64 9.41 5.99 -3.72
C GLN A 64 8.93 5.20 -4.93
N LYS A 65 9.64 4.13 -5.28
CA LYS A 65 9.27 3.28 -6.41
C LYS A 65 7.90 2.63 -6.21
N SER A 66 7.65 2.11 -5.03
CA SER A 66 6.39 1.42 -4.73
C SER A 66 5.20 2.37 -4.75
N LEU A 67 5.35 3.56 -4.16
CA LEU A 67 4.31 4.57 -4.16
C LEU A 67 4.01 5.04 -5.59
N LYS A 68 5.05 5.26 -6.38
CA LYS A 68 4.89 5.68 -7.78
C LYS A 68 4.20 4.61 -8.62
N GLU A 69 4.63 3.37 -8.47
CA GLU A 69 4.04 2.24 -9.19
C GLU A 69 2.56 2.09 -8.88
N PHE A 70 2.22 2.15 -7.59
CA PHE A 70 0.82 2.04 -7.18
C PHE A 70 0.00 3.23 -7.65
N SER A 71 0.53 4.44 -7.50
CA SER A 71 -0.14 5.66 -7.93
C SER A 71 -0.41 5.66 -9.43
N ASP A 72 0.54 5.22 -10.24
CA ASP A 72 0.36 5.14 -11.69
C ASP A 72 -0.77 4.18 -12.06
N TRP A 73 -0.90 3.08 -11.33
CA TRP A 73 -1.95 2.10 -11.58
C TRP A 73 -3.31 2.55 -11.04
N ALA A 74 -3.33 3.13 -9.84
CA ALA A 74 -4.58 3.50 -9.16
C ALA A 74 -5.13 4.86 -9.57
N GLY A 75 -4.28 5.73 -10.11
CA GLY A 75 -4.62 7.12 -10.42
C GLY A 75 -4.14 8.08 -9.37
N GLU A 76 -4.42 7.83 -8.11
CA GLU A 76 -3.91 8.60 -6.97
C GLU A 76 -3.93 7.72 -5.73
N ILE A 77 -3.36 8.22 -4.64
CA ILE A 77 -3.40 7.53 -3.36
C ILE A 77 -4.23 8.37 -2.40
N ASN A 78 -5.36 7.84 -1.96
CA ASN A 78 -6.25 8.54 -1.03
C ASN A 78 -5.92 8.23 0.42
N ILE A 79 -5.53 6.98 0.72
CA ILE A 79 -5.19 6.55 2.07
C ILE A 79 -3.87 5.81 2.03
N LEU A 80 -2.95 6.20 2.90
CA LEU A 80 -1.69 5.52 3.09
C LEU A 80 -1.69 4.92 4.50
N VAL A 81 -1.65 3.59 4.58
CA VAL A 81 -1.60 2.88 5.86
C VAL A 81 -0.18 2.37 6.08
N ASN A 82 0.48 2.90 7.09
CA ASN A 82 1.80 2.42 7.48
C ASN A 82 1.66 1.40 8.60
N ASN A 83 1.60 0.14 8.22
CA ASN A 83 1.47 -0.99 9.15
C ASN A 83 2.82 -1.66 9.43
N ALA A 84 3.85 -1.30 8.69
CA ALA A 84 5.17 -1.93 8.84
C ALA A 84 6.06 -1.24 9.87
N GLY A 85 5.59 -0.16 10.49
CA GLY A 85 6.28 0.51 11.60
C GLY A 85 7.31 1.57 11.21
N ILE A 86 7.81 1.55 9.99
CA ILE A 86 8.80 2.52 9.50
C ILE A 86 8.22 3.28 8.33
N LEU A 87 8.21 4.61 8.44
CA LEU A 87 7.80 5.48 7.35
C LEU A 87 8.88 6.54 7.13
N TYR A 88 9.46 6.55 5.93
CA TYR A 88 10.34 7.64 5.54
C TYR A 88 9.49 8.84 5.15
N SER A 89 9.45 9.85 6.02
CA SER A 89 8.53 10.98 5.88
C SER A 89 8.71 11.78 4.59
N GLY A 90 9.88 11.76 3.99
CA GLY A 90 10.11 12.45 2.72
C GLY A 90 9.77 11.63 1.47
N ALA A 91 9.51 10.33 1.62
CA ALA A 91 9.34 9.46 0.46
C ALA A 91 8.11 9.82 -0.37
N PHE A 92 7.01 10.18 0.28
CA PHE A 92 5.77 10.53 -0.41
C PHE A 92 5.86 11.92 -1.03
N GLU A 93 6.34 12.90 -0.26
CA GLU A 93 6.42 14.29 -0.69
C GLU A 93 7.43 14.51 -1.80
N ASN A 94 8.46 13.67 -1.87
CA ASN A 94 9.53 13.78 -2.88
C ASN A 94 9.26 12.96 -4.13
N THR A 95 8.11 12.30 -4.24
CA THR A 95 7.70 11.65 -5.47
C THR A 95 6.76 12.56 -6.24
N ASP A 96 6.80 12.46 -7.57
CA ASP A 96 5.87 13.20 -8.42
C ASP A 96 4.52 12.47 -8.46
N ILE A 97 3.90 12.35 -7.28
CA ILE A 97 2.63 11.68 -7.11
C ILE A 97 1.57 12.72 -6.80
N GLN A 98 0.54 12.80 -7.63
CA GLN A 98 -0.62 13.61 -7.32
C GLN A 98 -1.50 12.82 -6.35
N ALA A 99 -1.53 13.26 -5.11
CA ALA A 99 -2.30 12.57 -4.11
C ALA A 99 -2.76 13.52 -3.01
N HIS A 100 -4.05 13.48 -2.72
CA HIS A 100 -4.59 13.96 -1.47
C HIS A 100 -4.75 12.72 -0.59
N HIS A 101 -3.86 12.55 0.35
CA HIS A 101 -3.85 11.32 1.14
C HIS A 101 -3.98 11.58 2.62
N ARG A 102 -4.52 10.59 3.31
CA ARG A 102 -4.46 10.49 4.75
C ARG A 102 -3.48 9.39 5.12
N THR A 103 -2.56 9.70 6.02
CA THR A 103 -1.62 8.71 6.53
C THR A 103 -2.15 8.14 7.84
N ILE A 104 -2.26 6.82 7.88
CA ILE A 104 -2.68 6.09 9.08
C ILE A 104 -1.52 5.22 9.52
N ASN A 105 -1.08 5.43 10.75
CA ASN A 105 -0.04 4.59 11.36
C ASN A 105 -0.70 3.59 12.28
N ILE A 106 -0.42 2.31 12.04
CA ILE A 106 -0.89 1.24 12.91
C ILE A 106 0.29 0.75 13.73
N ASN A 107 0.21 0.96 15.03
CA ASN A 107 1.24 0.47 15.95
C ASN A 107 0.82 -0.90 16.46
N VAL A 108 1.57 -1.92 16.05
CA VAL A 108 1.39 -3.28 16.54
C VAL A 108 2.55 -3.58 17.47
N ASN A 109 2.27 -3.63 18.74
CA ASN A 109 3.27 -3.99 19.75
C ASN A 109 3.19 -5.49 20.05
#